data_2158cc3dd2c769e4ea78eb990ed94c5b
#
_entry.id   2158cc3dd2c769e4ea78eb990ed94c5b
#
_cell.length_a   1.000
_cell.length_b   1.000
_cell.length_c   1.000
_cell.angle_alpha   90.00
_cell.angle_beta   90.00
_cell.angle_gamma   90.00
#
_symmetry.space_group_name_H-M   'P 1'
#
loop_
_entity.id
_entity.type
_entity.pdbx_description
1 polymer ?
#
loop_
_entity_poly.entity_id
_entity_poly.type
_entity_poly.pdbx_seq_one_letter_code
_entity_poly.pdbx_strand_id
1 'polypeptide(L)'
;KVLECRHNLQYWVNEPYFGFGAGAHGCMAGYRYSNIADIQKYMNQIKQAERMQFPFSSANDSRIAIDALTEMNETMMLGLRLTEEGVSRQRFYERFGKQMEDVYKNPIEKLIGQGLLCWDDQKGILRLTDRGRLLGNRVFMEFV
;
A
#
# COMPACT_ATOMS: atom_id res chain seq x y z
N LYS A 1 -22.89 8.26 10.97
CA LYS A 1 -22.26 7.10 10.29
C LYS A 1 -21.52 7.64 9.08
N VAL A 2 -20.20 7.63 9.13
CA VAL A 2 -19.37 7.99 7.99
C VAL A 2 -19.54 6.89 6.94
N LEU A 3 -19.96 7.26 5.74
CA LEU A 3 -20.10 6.33 4.61
C LEU A 3 -18.76 6.24 3.90
N GLU A 4 -17.87 5.40 4.41
CA GLU A 4 -16.57 5.14 3.79
C GLU A 4 -16.72 4.15 2.62
N CYS A 5 -16.03 4.45 1.51
CA CYS A 5 -15.97 3.54 0.38
C CYS A 5 -15.00 2.39 0.71
N ARG A 6 -15.53 1.23 1.12
CA ARG A 6 -14.73 0.04 1.49
C ARG A 6 -13.76 -0.40 0.39
N HIS A 7 -14.16 -0.24 -0.86
CA HIS A 7 -13.29 -0.55 -1.99
C HIS A 7 -12.03 0.33 -2.00
N ASN A 8 -12.17 1.63 -1.71
CA ASN A 8 -11.02 2.53 -1.66
C ASN A 8 -10.14 2.27 -0.43
N LEU A 9 -10.70 1.87 0.70
CA LEU A 9 -9.94 1.54 1.90
C LEU A 9 -8.92 0.41 1.64
N GLN A 10 -9.26 -0.56 0.80
CA GLN A 10 -8.38 -1.67 0.44
C GLN A 10 -7.03 -1.17 -0.13
N TYR A 11 -7.03 -0.12 -0.94
CA TYR A 11 -5.80 0.47 -1.47
C TYR A 11 -4.99 1.21 -0.38
N TRP A 12 -5.66 1.88 0.56
CA TRP A 12 -4.98 2.59 1.64
C TRP A 12 -4.34 1.67 2.68
N VAL A 13 -4.87 0.47 2.87
CA VAL A 13 -4.25 -0.55 3.73
C VAL A 13 -3.22 -1.40 2.99
N ASN A 14 -2.92 -1.06 1.74
CA ASN A 14 -1.94 -1.74 0.89
C ASN A 14 -2.21 -3.25 0.72
N GLU A 15 -3.49 -3.63 0.63
CA GLU A 15 -3.88 -5.03 0.42
C GLU A 15 -3.71 -5.43 -1.06
N PRO A 16 -3.43 -6.72 -1.33
CA PRO A 16 -3.37 -7.23 -2.68
C PRO A 16 -4.69 -7.04 -3.43
N TYR A 17 -4.60 -6.74 -4.73
CA TYR A 17 -5.77 -6.60 -5.60
C TYR A 17 -5.48 -7.01 -7.04
N PHE A 18 -6.53 -7.44 -7.75
CA PHE A 18 -6.47 -7.73 -9.17
C PHE A 18 -6.96 -6.55 -10.01
N GLY A 19 -6.23 -6.27 -11.10
CA GLY A 19 -6.67 -5.36 -12.14
C GLY A 19 -7.31 -6.13 -13.30
N PHE A 20 -8.58 -5.91 -13.57
CA PHE A 20 -9.32 -6.52 -14.69
C PHE A 20 -9.63 -5.49 -15.76
N GLY A 21 -9.41 -5.86 -17.02
CA GLY A 21 -9.68 -5.02 -18.18
C GLY A 21 -8.43 -4.36 -18.77
N ALA A 22 -8.59 -3.75 -19.93
CA ALA A 22 -7.53 -3.02 -20.62
C ALA A 22 -7.05 -1.84 -19.80
N GLY A 23 -5.73 -1.66 -19.68
CA GLY A 23 -5.09 -0.58 -18.92
C GLY A 23 -5.23 -0.68 -17.40
N ALA A 24 -5.86 -1.75 -16.87
CA ALA A 24 -5.98 -1.92 -15.43
C ALA A 24 -4.65 -2.31 -14.78
N HIS A 25 -4.45 -1.88 -13.53
CA HIS A 25 -3.29 -2.23 -12.71
C HIS A 25 -3.70 -3.21 -11.62
N GLY A 26 -2.79 -4.09 -11.24
CA GLY A 26 -2.95 -5.01 -10.11
C GLY A 26 -1.69 -5.09 -9.26
N CYS A 27 -1.86 -5.50 -8.01
CA CYS A 27 -0.79 -5.78 -7.07
C CYS A 27 -1.08 -7.10 -6.37
N MET A 28 -0.30 -8.15 -6.66
CA MET A 28 -0.55 -9.49 -6.15
C MET A 28 0.73 -10.31 -6.09
N ALA A 29 0.87 -11.12 -5.03
CA ALA A 29 1.97 -12.06 -4.83
C ALA A 29 3.37 -11.40 -4.96
N GLY A 30 3.54 -10.17 -4.44
CA GLY A 30 4.80 -9.44 -4.48
C GLY A 30 5.12 -8.80 -5.84
N TYR A 31 4.13 -8.69 -6.72
CA TYR A 31 4.28 -8.05 -8.03
C TYR A 31 3.23 -6.96 -8.25
N ARG A 32 3.68 -5.86 -8.84
CA ARG A 32 2.80 -4.89 -9.48
C ARG A 32 2.80 -5.13 -10.97
N TYR A 33 1.63 -5.14 -11.59
CA TYR A 33 1.49 -5.34 -13.03
C TYR A 33 0.46 -4.38 -13.62
N SER A 34 0.61 -4.13 -14.92
CA SER A 34 -0.42 -3.45 -15.71
C SER A 34 -0.86 -4.32 -16.87
N ASN A 35 -2.11 -4.17 -17.28
CA ASN A 35 -2.64 -4.80 -18.47
C ASN A 35 -2.42 -3.90 -19.69
N ILE A 36 -2.36 -4.51 -20.86
CA ILE A 36 -2.31 -3.83 -22.15
C ILE A 36 -3.44 -2.79 -22.22
N ALA A 37 -3.08 -1.53 -22.50
CA ALA A 37 -4.03 -0.42 -22.52
C ALA A 37 -4.95 -0.42 -23.75
N ASP A 38 -4.44 -0.91 -24.90
CA ASP A 38 -5.23 -1.03 -26.13
C ASP A 38 -6.29 -2.15 -25.98
N ILE A 39 -7.56 -1.79 -26.13
CA ILE A 39 -8.71 -2.67 -25.90
C ILE A 39 -8.67 -3.88 -26.85
N GLN A 40 -8.38 -3.68 -28.15
CA GLN A 40 -8.39 -4.76 -29.14
C GLN A 40 -7.23 -5.72 -28.90
N LYS A 41 -6.05 -5.21 -28.59
CA LYS A 41 -4.89 -6.04 -28.22
C LYS A 41 -5.16 -6.83 -26.95
N TYR A 42 -5.71 -6.19 -25.90
CA TYR A 42 -6.10 -6.86 -24.67
C TYR A 42 -7.07 -8.02 -24.94
N MET A 43 -8.15 -7.77 -25.66
CA MET A 43 -9.15 -8.80 -26.01
C MET A 43 -8.54 -9.96 -26.81
N ASN A 44 -7.66 -9.66 -27.77
CA ASN A 44 -6.99 -10.67 -28.58
C ASN A 44 -6.06 -11.53 -27.73
N GLN A 45 -5.29 -10.92 -26.82
CA GLN A 45 -4.42 -11.66 -25.91
C GLN A 45 -5.20 -12.55 -24.94
N ILE A 46 -6.32 -12.08 -24.40
CA ILE A 46 -7.18 -12.91 -23.55
C ILE A 46 -7.80 -14.09 -24.32
N LYS A 47 -8.22 -13.89 -25.57
CA LYS A 47 -8.78 -14.97 -26.41
C LYS A 47 -7.76 -16.03 -26.80
N GLN A 48 -6.49 -15.65 -26.94
CA GLN A 48 -5.38 -16.52 -27.29
C GLN A 48 -4.63 -17.04 -26.05
N ALA A 49 -5.21 -16.81 -24.84
CA ALA A 49 -4.52 -17.04 -23.59
C ALA A 49 -4.08 -18.49 -23.43
N GLU A 50 -2.78 -18.69 -23.36
CA GLU A 50 -2.16 -19.86 -22.76
C GLU A 50 -2.17 -19.74 -21.22
N ARG A 51 -2.07 -20.88 -20.54
CA ARG A 51 -1.95 -20.87 -19.08
C ARG A 51 -0.66 -20.18 -18.66
N MET A 52 -0.81 -19.05 -17.99
CA MET A 52 0.30 -18.32 -17.36
C MET A 52 0.42 -18.70 -15.89
N GLN A 53 1.61 -18.53 -15.35
CA GLN A 53 1.83 -18.70 -13.91
C GLN A 53 1.16 -17.57 -13.14
N PHE A 54 0.37 -17.93 -12.12
CA PHE A 54 -0.23 -16.97 -11.19
C PHE A 54 0.84 -16.01 -10.62
N PRO A 55 0.56 -14.70 -10.49
CA PRO A 55 -0.73 -14.01 -10.69
C PRO A 55 -0.92 -13.41 -12.09
N PHE A 56 -0.14 -13.81 -13.08
CA PHE A 56 -0.06 -13.15 -14.38
C PHE A 56 -1.04 -13.70 -15.41
N SER A 57 -1.32 -12.88 -16.41
CA SER A 57 -2.07 -13.24 -17.61
C SER A 57 -1.28 -12.89 -18.86
N SER A 58 -1.68 -13.48 -20.01
CA SER A 58 -1.11 -13.14 -21.32
C SER A 58 -1.32 -11.67 -21.72
N ALA A 59 -2.28 -11.00 -21.10
CA ALA A 59 -2.60 -9.60 -21.37
C ALA A 59 -1.85 -8.60 -20.46
N ASN A 60 -0.90 -9.06 -19.64
CA ASN A 60 -0.05 -8.13 -18.89
C ASN A 60 1.00 -7.50 -19.80
N ASP A 61 1.09 -6.17 -19.76
CA ASP A 61 2.05 -5.34 -20.49
C ASP A 61 3.34 -5.13 -19.67
N SER A 62 3.21 -4.90 -18.36
CA SER A 62 4.34 -4.72 -17.45
C SER A 62 4.22 -5.61 -16.21
N ARG A 63 5.37 -5.92 -15.61
CA ARG A 63 5.48 -6.68 -14.36
C ARG A 63 6.70 -6.19 -13.59
N ILE A 64 6.50 -5.78 -12.35
CA ILE A 64 7.54 -5.23 -11.49
C ILE A 64 7.47 -5.99 -10.16
N ALA A 65 8.55 -6.63 -9.78
CA ALA A 65 8.68 -7.22 -8.45
C ALA A 65 8.79 -6.11 -7.40
N ILE A 66 8.07 -6.26 -6.31
CA ILE A 66 8.10 -5.34 -5.16
C ILE A 66 8.92 -6.03 -4.07
N ASP A 67 10.02 -5.42 -3.66
CA ASP A 67 10.79 -5.94 -2.53
C ASP A 67 10.11 -5.62 -1.19
N ALA A 68 10.51 -6.34 -0.15
CA ALA A 68 9.89 -6.21 1.16
C ALA A 68 10.06 -4.82 1.79
N LEU A 69 11.14 -4.10 1.49
CA LEU A 69 11.34 -2.75 2.00
C LEU A 69 10.40 -1.76 1.32
N THR A 70 10.28 -1.84 0.01
CA THR A 70 9.32 -1.05 -0.76
C THR A 70 7.89 -1.28 -0.27
N GLU A 71 7.51 -2.55 -0.03
CA GLU A 71 6.19 -2.88 0.48
C GLU A 71 5.93 -2.33 1.90
N MET A 72 6.94 -2.39 2.78
CA MET A 72 6.86 -1.78 4.11
C MET A 72 6.74 -0.25 4.03
N ASN A 73 7.54 0.41 3.18
CA ASN A 73 7.50 1.86 2.95
C ASN A 73 6.12 2.32 2.47
N GLU A 74 5.57 1.62 1.49
CA GLU A 74 4.22 1.90 0.98
C GLU A 74 3.14 1.69 2.05
N THR A 75 3.27 0.64 2.87
CA THR A 75 2.34 0.38 3.97
C THR A 75 2.34 1.53 4.99
N MET A 76 3.51 2.07 5.32
CA MET A 76 3.61 3.26 6.17
C MET A 76 2.99 4.48 5.51
N MET A 77 3.39 4.78 4.25
CA MET A 77 2.93 5.96 3.52
C MET A 77 1.41 5.96 3.28
N LEU A 78 0.84 4.81 2.92
CA LEU A 78 -0.60 4.68 2.64
C LEU A 78 -1.41 4.62 3.93
N GLY A 79 -0.99 3.81 4.91
CA GLY A 79 -1.69 3.63 6.17
C GLY A 79 -1.77 4.90 7.01
N LEU A 80 -0.73 5.75 7.01
CA LEU A 80 -0.76 7.04 7.70
C LEU A 80 -1.74 8.05 7.09
N ARG A 81 -2.25 7.82 5.87
CA ARG A 81 -3.35 8.62 5.29
C ARG A 81 -4.71 8.30 5.90
N LEU A 82 -4.85 7.13 6.50
CA LEU A 82 -6.03 6.74 7.28
C LEU A 82 -5.94 7.39 8.65
N THR A 83 -6.54 8.56 8.79
CA THR A 83 -6.36 9.43 9.96
C THR A 83 -6.92 8.86 11.27
N GLU A 84 -7.88 7.95 11.20
CA GLU A 84 -8.47 7.29 12.36
C GLU A 84 -7.81 5.92 12.63
N GLU A 85 -7.57 5.11 11.59
CA GLU A 85 -7.00 3.78 11.68
C GLU A 85 -5.48 3.79 11.82
N GLY A 86 -4.80 4.68 11.09
CA GLY A 86 -3.35 4.74 11.08
C GLY A 86 -2.66 3.44 10.67
N VAL A 87 -1.46 3.20 11.18
CA VAL A 87 -0.69 1.95 10.98
C VAL A 87 -0.60 1.17 12.27
N SER A 88 -1.11 -0.06 12.28
CA SER A 88 -1.11 -0.95 13.46
C SER A 88 0.21 -1.69 13.59
N ARG A 89 0.82 -1.67 14.79
CA ARG A 89 2.00 -2.49 15.16
C ARG A 89 1.77 -3.96 14.88
N GLN A 90 0.63 -4.48 15.33
CA GLN A 90 0.31 -5.89 15.22
C GLN A 90 0.19 -6.31 13.75
N ARG A 91 -0.58 -5.59 12.93
CA ARG A 91 -0.74 -5.91 11.50
C ARG A 91 0.58 -5.78 10.74
N PHE A 92 1.40 -4.80 11.08
CA PHE A 92 2.72 -4.65 10.46
C PHE A 92 3.61 -5.86 10.79
N TYR A 93 3.64 -6.28 12.06
CA TYR A 93 4.40 -7.47 12.47
C TYR A 93 3.87 -8.76 11.82
N GLU A 94 2.56 -8.97 11.80
CA GLU A 94 1.93 -10.14 11.17
C GLU A 94 2.26 -10.24 9.68
N ARG A 95 2.36 -9.10 8.99
CA ARG A 95 2.65 -9.04 7.55
C ARG A 95 4.13 -9.21 7.22
N PHE A 96 5.01 -8.58 7.98
CA PHE A 96 6.43 -8.46 7.65
C PHE A 96 7.37 -9.23 8.57
N GLY A 97 6.89 -9.75 9.70
CA GLY A 97 7.71 -10.41 10.71
C GLY A 97 8.71 -9.49 11.41
N LYS A 98 8.54 -8.17 11.29
CA LYS A 98 9.41 -7.13 11.85
C LYS A 98 8.62 -6.13 12.67
N GLN A 99 9.23 -5.60 13.73
CA GLN A 99 8.63 -4.49 14.47
C GLN A 99 8.79 -3.19 13.67
N MET A 100 7.72 -2.43 13.55
CA MET A 100 7.70 -1.13 12.86
C MET A 100 8.73 -0.17 13.46
N GLU A 101 8.85 -0.19 14.78
CA GLU A 101 9.77 0.65 15.54
C GLU A 101 11.24 0.32 15.29
N ASP A 102 11.55 -0.94 14.96
CA ASP A 102 12.93 -1.33 14.64
C ASP A 102 13.30 -0.87 13.22
N VAL A 103 12.37 -0.99 12.29
CA VAL A 103 12.60 -0.61 10.88
C VAL A 103 12.63 0.91 10.72
N TYR A 104 11.70 1.62 11.39
CA TYR A 104 11.48 3.06 11.20
C TYR A 104 11.74 3.90 12.47
N LYS A 105 12.65 3.45 13.34
CA LYS A 105 12.97 4.12 14.59
C LYS A 105 13.21 5.63 14.41
N ASN A 106 14.18 5.98 13.58
CA ASN A 106 14.59 7.37 13.39
C ASN A 106 13.49 8.26 12.82
N PRO A 107 12.80 7.92 11.71
CA PRO A 107 11.72 8.74 11.19
C PRO A 107 10.55 8.85 12.15
N ILE A 108 10.17 7.78 12.86
CA ILE A 108 9.09 7.83 13.85
C ILE A 108 9.42 8.75 15.01
N GLU A 109 10.59 8.58 15.66
CA GLU A 109 11.03 9.43 16.77
C GLU A 109 11.13 10.89 16.37
N LYS A 110 11.70 11.18 15.19
CA LYS A 110 11.80 12.53 14.63
C LYS A 110 10.42 13.17 14.45
N LEU A 111 9.48 12.45 13.83
CA LEU A 111 8.16 12.99 13.52
C LEU A 111 7.28 13.15 14.78
N ILE A 112 7.44 12.27 15.77
CA ILE A 112 6.82 12.44 17.10
C ILE A 112 7.38 13.67 17.80
N GLY A 113 8.71 13.83 17.82
CA GLY A 113 9.37 15.01 18.40
C GLY A 113 8.94 16.34 17.75
N GLN A 114 8.53 16.30 16.47
CA GLN A 114 7.98 17.46 15.75
C GLN A 114 6.46 17.63 15.98
N GLY A 115 5.81 16.73 16.72
CA GLY A 115 4.37 16.75 16.96
C GLY A 115 3.55 16.44 15.70
N LEU A 116 4.09 15.68 14.74
CA LEU A 116 3.41 15.31 13.49
C LEU A 116 2.81 13.90 13.54
N LEU A 117 3.41 12.99 14.31
CA LEU A 117 2.90 11.66 14.61
C LEU A 117 2.63 11.49 16.09
N CYS A 118 1.73 10.58 16.42
CA CYS A 118 1.49 10.13 17.79
C CYS A 118 1.13 8.65 17.80
N TRP A 119 1.48 8.00 18.92
CA TRP A 119 0.99 6.66 19.22
C TRP A 119 -0.36 6.72 19.92
N ASP A 120 -1.28 5.88 19.52
CA ASP A 120 -2.40 5.44 20.34
C ASP A 120 -1.96 4.12 21.01
N ASP A 121 -1.37 4.24 22.21
CA ASP A 121 -0.75 3.10 22.90
C ASP A 121 -1.78 2.04 23.32
N GLN A 122 -3.04 2.44 23.56
CA GLN A 122 -4.11 1.49 23.91
C GLN A 122 -4.42 0.55 22.74
N LYS A 123 -4.33 1.07 21.52
CA LYS A 123 -4.60 0.30 20.27
C LYS A 123 -3.34 -0.17 19.57
N GLY A 124 -2.16 0.31 19.98
CA GLY A 124 -0.90 0.03 19.28
C GLY A 124 -0.88 0.59 17.84
N ILE A 125 -1.40 1.81 17.66
CA ILE A 125 -1.57 2.44 16.33
C ILE A 125 -0.72 3.71 16.25
N LEU A 126 0.06 3.84 15.18
CA LEU A 126 0.75 5.07 14.81
C LEU A 126 -0.12 5.87 13.84
N ARG A 127 -0.38 7.15 14.15
CA ARG A 127 -1.22 8.01 13.33
C ARG A 127 -0.74 9.45 13.26
N LEU A 128 -1.25 10.19 12.29
CA LEU A 128 -1.03 11.63 12.20
C LEU A 128 -1.74 12.35 13.35
N THR A 129 -1.07 13.37 13.92
CA THR A 129 -1.73 14.38 14.74
C THR A 129 -2.52 15.36 13.86
N ASP A 130 -3.34 16.23 14.44
CA ASP A 130 -4.03 17.29 13.66
C ASP A 130 -3.03 18.18 12.91
N ARG A 131 -1.90 18.50 13.51
CA ARG A 131 -0.81 19.21 12.85
C ARG A 131 -0.17 18.37 11.74
N GLY A 132 0.01 17.06 11.97
CA GLY A 132 0.54 16.12 11.00
C GLY A 132 -0.35 15.99 9.77
N ARG A 133 -1.68 16.05 9.91
CA ARG A 133 -2.65 16.03 8.79
C ARG A 133 -2.41 17.20 7.84
N LEU A 134 -2.11 18.38 8.34
CA LEU A 134 -1.82 19.55 7.51
C LEU A 134 -0.48 19.45 6.77
N LEU A 135 0.44 18.65 7.29
CA LEU A 135 1.80 18.45 6.76
C LEU A 135 2.02 17.02 6.25
N GLY A 136 0.95 16.31 5.89
CA GLY A 136 0.98 14.88 5.55
C GLY A 136 2.06 14.51 4.54
N ASN A 137 2.20 15.28 3.45
CA ASN A 137 3.23 15.00 2.44
C ASN A 137 4.65 15.01 3.02
N ARG A 138 4.95 15.91 3.96
CA ARG A 138 6.23 15.94 4.65
C ARG A 138 6.45 14.69 5.50
N VAL A 139 5.38 14.21 6.14
CA VAL A 139 5.44 12.96 6.93
C VAL A 139 5.68 11.77 6.03
N PHE A 140 4.93 11.65 4.93
CA PHE A 140 5.02 10.51 4.01
C PHE A 140 6.39 10.38 3.35
N MET A 141 7.06 11.51 3.06
CA MET A 141 8.41 11.53 2.46
C MET A 141 9.49 10.95 3.37
N GLU A 142 9.27 10.79 4.67
CA GLU A 142 10.24 10.18 5.59
C GLU A 142 10.22 8.63 5.51
N PHE A 143 9.25 8.05 4.80
CA PHE A 143 9.09 6.60 4.64
C PHE A 143 9.30 6.13 3.19
N VAL A 144 9.88 6.96 2.32
CA VAL A 144 10.08 6.65 0.89
C VAL A 144 11.56 6.65 0.53
#